data_1f3336f34d2118075b312bfab9c4e64c
#
_entry.id   1f3336f34d2118075b312bfab9c4e64c
#
_cell.length_a   1.000
_cell.length_b   1.000
_cell.length_c   1.000
_cell.angle_alpha   90.00
_cell.angle_beta   90.00
_cell.angle_gamma   90.00
#
_symmetry.space_group_name_H-M   'P 1'
#
loop_
_entity.id
_entity.type
_entity.pdbx_description
1 polymer ?
#
loop_
_entity_poly.entity_id
_entity_poly.type
_entity_poly.pdbx_seq_one_letter_code
_entity_poly.pdbx_strand_id
1 'polypeptide(L)'
;QIPVAGWEHLGASERATEVVMLAVRTRAGLDIDQLRQLREDKGAGLSQVVAKLIATGLIEPRQALAGRVVLTLSGRLLADGVTSQLLGW
;
A
#
# COMPACT_ATOMS: atom_id res chain seq x y z
N GLN A 1 -20.00 23.92 5.81
CA GLN A 1 -19.06 23.99 4.71
C GLN A 1 -17.71 23.43 5.12
N ILE A 2 -17.13 22.61 4.28
CA ILE A 2 -15.87 21.94 4.58
C ILE A 2 -14.70 22.91 4.38
N PRO A 3 -13.80 23.06 5.37
CA PRO A 3 -12.61 23.87 5.19
C PRO A 3 -11.74 23.33 4.05
N VAL A 4 -11.20 24.21 3.25
CA VAL A 4 -10.37 23.83 2.11
C VAL A 4 -9.17 22.98 2.56
N ALA A 5 -8.50 23.36 3.64
CA ALA A 5 -7.35 22.61 4.15
C ALA A 5 -7.73 21.21 4.58
N GLY A 6 -8.86 21.04 5.26
CA GLY A 6 -9.34 19.71 5.66
C GLY A 6 -9.71 18.86 4.47
N TRP A 7 -10.31 19.47 3.47
CA TRP A 7 -10.69 18.77 2.26
C TRP A 7 -9.47 18.30 1.47
N GLU A 8 -8.45 19.14 1.37
CA GLU A 8 -7.21 18.78 0.71
C GLU A 8 -6.52 17.61 1.40
N HIS A 9 -6.52 17.61 2.73
CA HIS A 9 -5.93 16.53 3.50
C HIS A 9 -6.63 15.21 3.22
N LEU A 10 -7.96 15.20 3.24
CA LEU A 10 -8.73 14.02 2.91
C LEU A 10 -8.48 13.58 1.47
N GLY A 11 -8.41 14.54 0.54
CA GLY A 11 -8.12 14.23 -0.85
C GLY A 11 -6.76 13.57 -1.04
N ALA A 12 -5.73 14.00 -0.30
CA ALA A 12 -4.41 13.40 -0.37
C ALA A 12 -4.44 11.95 0.14
N SER A 13 -5.13 11.67 1.25
CA SER A 13 -5.29 10.32 1.78
C SER A 13 -6.04 9.41 0.82
N GLU A 14 -7.10 9.92 0.23
CA GLU A 14 -7.88 9.15 -0.74
C GLU A 14 -7.06 8.83 -1.99
N ARG A 15 -6.25 9.77 -2.47
CA ARG A 15 -5.38 9.55 -3.61
C ARG A 15 -4.35 8.48 -3.33
N ALA A 16 -3.71 8.52 -2.16
CA ALA A 16 -2.73 7.52 -1.77
C ALA A 16 -3.37 6.14 -1.73
N THR A 17 -4.55 6.02 -1.11
CA THR A 17 -5.28 4.78 -1.06
C THR A 17 -5.59 4.25 -2.46
N GLU A 18 -6.08 5.11 -3.32
CA GLU A 18 -6.45 4.73 -4.69
C GLU A 18 -5.24 4.29 -5.50
N VAL A 19 -4.14 5.02 -5.43
CA VAL A 19 -2.90 4.66 -6.12
C VAL A 19 -2.44 3.28 -5.68
N VAL A 20 -2.39 3.02 -4.39
CA VAL A 20 -1.96 1.73 -3.86
C VAL A 20 -2.92 0.63 -4.30
N MET A 21 -4.23 0.82 -4.14
CA MET A 21 -5.22 -0.20 -4.47
C MET A 21 -5.18 -0.59 -5.95
N LEU A 22 -4.96 0.36 -6.83
CA LEU A 22 -4.89 0.08 -8.26
C LEU A 22 -3.57 -0.59 -8.65
N ALA A 23 -2.46 -0.12 -8.09
CA ALA A 23 -1.14 -0.61 -8.47
C ALA A 23 -0.88 -2.04 -8.00
N VAL A 24 -1.27 -2.39 -6.78
CA VAL A 24 -0.99 -3.72 -6.22
C VAL A 24 -1.75 -4.85 -6.92
N ARG A 25 -2.78 -4.52 -7.69
CA ARG A 25 -3.56 -5.49 -8.46
C ARG A 25 -2.95 -5.80 -9.82
N THR A 26 -1.99 -5.01 -10.25
CA THR A 26 -1.34 -5.23 -11.56
C THR A 26 -0.19 -6.22 -11.41
N ARG A 27 0.25 -6.79 -12.54
CA ARG A 27 1.40 -7.70 -12.56
C ARG A 27 2.68 -6.98 -12.18
N ALA A 28 2.82 -5.73 -12.59
CA ALA A 28 3.98 -4.92 -12.24
C ALA A 28 3.98 -4.55 -10.75
N GLY A 29 2.79 -4.47 -10.15
CA GLY A 29 2.65 -4.14 -8.75
C GLY A 29 3.00 -2.71 -8.44
N LEU A 30 3.10 -2.42 -7.14
CA LEU A 30 3.48 -1.11 -6.64
C LEU A 30 4.96 -1.13 -6.28
N ASP A 31 5.71 -0.14 -6.77
CA ASP A 31 7.11 0.02 -6.42
C ASP A 31 7.21 0.36 -4.92
N ILE A 32 8.06 -0.36 -4.19
CA ILE A 32 8.22 -0.15 -2.74
C ILE A 32 8.76 1.25 -2.45
N ASP A 33 9.63 1.80 -3.30
CA ASP A 33 10.13 3.16 -3.11
C ASP A 33 9.01 4.19 -3.27
N GLN A 34 8.12 3.99 -4.22
CA GLN A 34 6.94 4.84 -4.37
C GLN A 34 6.03 4.74 -3.14
N LEU A 35 5.85 3.54 -2.60
CA LEU A 35 5.06 3.33 -1.40
C LEU A 35 5.65 4.08 -0.21
N ARG A 36 6.98 4.06 -0.06
CA ARG A 36 7.65 4.81 1.00
C ARG A 36 7.35 6.30 0.91
N GLN A 37 7.32 6.84 -0.29
CA GLN A 37 7.01 8.26 -0.50
C GLN A 37 5.56 8.59 -0.15
N LEU A 38 4.64 7.64 -0.34
CA LEU A 38 3.23 7.84 -0.01
C LEU A 38 2.96 7.74 1.49
N ARG A 39 3.82 7.09 2.26
CA ARG A 39 3.65 6.94 3.70
C ARG A 39 4.10 8.21 4.43
N GLU A 40 3.37 8.58 5.46
CA GLU A 40 3.72 9.73 6.28
C GLU A 40 5.03 9.52 7.03
N ASP A 41 5.32 8.29 7.44
CA ASP A 41 6.54 7.93 8.17
C ASP A 41 7.72 7.64 7.25
N LYS A 42 7.56 7.87 5.95
CA LYS A 42 8.59 7.67 4.93
C LYS A 42 9.18 6.27 4.92
N GLY A 43 8.35 5.30 5.24
CA GLY A 43 8.73 3.88 5.17
C GLY A 43 9.25 3.29 6.48
N ALA A 44 9.19 4.02 7.58
CA ALA A 44 9.53 3.46 8.88
C ALA A 44 8.57 2.29 9.18
N GLY A 45 9.11 1.11 9.50
CA GLY A 45 8.30 -0.07 9.75
C GLY A 45 7.73 -0.74 8.53
N LEU A 46 7.95 -0.22 7.33
CA LEU A 46 7.42 -0.82 6.11
C LEU A 46 7.96 -2.22 5.87
N SER A 47 9.23 -2.47 6.16
CA SER A 47 9.83 -3.79 6.01
C SER A 47 9.10 -4.84 6.85
N GLN A 48 8.71 -4.49 8.05
CA GLN A 48 7.97 -5.38 8.94
C GLN A 48 6.58 -5.67 8.41
N VAL A 49 5.90 -4.65 7.89
CA VAL A 49 4.57 -4.80 7.28
C VAL A 49 4.65 -5.73 6.07
N VAL A 50 5.61 -5.50 5.18
CA VAL A 50 5.81 -6.33 3.99
C VAL A 50 6.10 -7.78 4.40
N ALA A 51 7.00 -7.99 5.36
CA ALA A 51 7.31 -9.33 5.84
C ALA A 51 6.09 -10.04 6.40
N LYS A 52 5.26 -9.34 7.16
CA LYS A 52 4.03 -9.89 7.71
C LYS A 52 3.03 -10.26 6.61
N LEU A 53 2.89 -9.42 5.61
CA LEU A 53 1.99 -9.69 4.49
C LEU A 53 2.45 -10.88 3.65
N ILE A 54 3.77 -11.06 3.49
CA ILE A 54 4.33 -12.24 2.85
C ILE A 54 4.00 -13.48 3.68
N ALA A 55 4.25 -13.42 4.98
CA ALA A 55 4.04 -14.54 5.89
C ALA A 55 2.58 -14.97 5.92
N THR A 56 1.65 -14.04 5.79
CA THR A 56 0.21 -14.33 5.79
C THR A 56 -0.33 -14.68 4.41
N GLY A 57 0.52 -14.68 3.37
CA GLY A 57 0.13 -15.06 2.03
C GLY A 57 -0.71 -14.04 1.28
N LEU A 58 -0.59 -12.76 1.65
CA LEU A 58 -1.38 -11.69 1.05
C LEU A 58 -0.67 -10.98 -0.10
N ILE A 59 0.67 -11.01 -0.13
CA ILE A 59 1.45 -10.47 -1.24
C ILE A 59 2.44 -11.53 -1.76
N GLU A 60 2.83 -11.37 -3.03
CA GLU A 60 3.72 -12.31 -3.71
C GLU A 60 5.17 -12.13 -3.22
N PRO A 61 5.81 -13.20 -2.69
CA PRO A 61 7.16 -13.08 -2.15
C PRO A 61 8.22 -12.69 -3.20
N ARG A 62 8.11 -13.26 -4.41
CA ARG A 62 9.11 -13.00 -5.45
C ARG A 62 9.13 -11.55 -5.88
N GLN A 63 7.95 -10.98 -6.08
CA GLN A 63 7.83 -9.59 -6.48
C GLN A 63 8.28 -8.68 -5.34
N ALA A 64 8.01 -9.06 -4.09
CA ALA A 64 8.48 -8.29 -2.94
C ALA A 64 10.01 -8.23 -2.88
N LEU A 65 10.69 -9.34 -3.19
CA LEU A 65 12.15 -9.35 -3.26
C LEU A 65 12.69 -8.45 -4.37
N ALA A 66 11.92 -8.28 -5.43
CA ALA A 66 12.28 -7.39 -6.54
C ALA A 66 11.89 -5.93 -6.29
N GLY A 67 11.39 -5.61 -5.10
CA GLY A 67 10.98 -4.25 -4.75
C GLY A 67 9.59 -3.87 -5.22
N ARG A 68 8.72 -4.87 -5.45
CA ARG A 68 7.37 -4.63 -5.93
C ARG A 68 6.33 -5.34 -5.07
N VAL A 69 5.23 -4.67 -4.79
CA VAL A 69 4.12 -5.23 -4.02
C VAL A 69 3.03 -5.66 -4.99
N VAL A 70 2.79 -6.97 -5.06
CA VAL A 70 1.74 -7.56 -5.89
C VAL A 70 0.87 -8.43 -4.99
N LEU A 71 -0.45 -8.25 -5.04
CA LEU A 71 -1.37 -9.05 -4.24
C LEU A 71 -1.48 -10.47 -4.78
N THR A 72 -1.55 -11.43 -3.84
CA THR A 72 -2.00 -12.78 -4.15
C THR A 72 -3.53 -12.77 -4.32
N LEU A 73 -4.11 -13.90 -4.69
CA LEU A 73 -5.57 -14.03 -4.73
C LEU A 73 -6.18 -13.71 -3.36
N SER A 74 -5.60 -14.24 -2.28
CA SER A 74 -6.05 -13.95 -0.92
C SER A 74 -5.91 -12.46 -0.60
N GLY A 75 -4.82 -11.83 -1.03
CA GLY A 75 -4.61 -10.41 -0.85
C GLY A 75 -5.65 -9.56 -1.56
N ARG A 76 -6.10 -9.98 -2.74
CA ARG A 76 -7.15 -9.26 -3.47
C ARG A 76 -8.48 -9.28 -2.73
N LEU A 77 -8.78 -10.37 -2.05
CA LEU A 77 -10.00 -10.48 -1.25
C LEU A 77 -9.97 -9.56 -0.03
N LEU A 78 -8.78 -9.22 0.45
CA LEU A 78 -8.58 -8.37 1.61
C LEU A 78 -7.88 -7.06 1.23
N ALA A 79 -8.08 -6.58 0.01
CA ALA A 79 -7.33 -5.45 -0.55
C ALA A 79 -7.42 -4.18 0.31
N ASP A 80 -8.59 -3.89 0.87
CA ASP A 80 -8.75 -2.70 1.72
C ASP A 80 -7.86 -2.78 2.96
N GLY A 81 -7.86 -3.94 3.64
CA GLY A 81 -7.03 -4.14 4.82
C GLY A 81 -5.55 -4.13 4.49
N VAL A 82 -5.15 -4.76 3.38
CA VAL A 82 -3.76 -4.75 2.92
C VAL A 82 -3.31 -3.32 2.61
N THR A 83 -4.13 -2.57 1.90
CA THR A 83 -3.81 -1.17 1.57
C THR A 83 -3.62 -0.33 2.82
N SER A 84 -4.49 -0.47 3.80
CA SER A 84 -4.37 0.25 5.07
C SER A 84 -3.06 -0.09 5.78
N GLN A 85 -2.69 -1.36 5.82
CA GLN A 85 -1.44 -1.78 6.43
C GLN A 85 -0.24 -1.22 5.68
N LEU A 86 -0.26 -1.26 4.35
CA LEU A 86 0.84 -0.74 3.53
C LEU A 86 1.04 0.76 3.72
N LEU A 87 -0.05 1.51 3.89
CA LEU A 87 0.02 2.95 4.10
C LEU A 87 0.22 3.35 5.57
N GLY A 88 0.14 2.38 6.49
CA GLY A 88 0.35 2.62 7.90
C GLY A 88 -0.86 3.23 8.61
N TRP A 89 -2.04 2.96 8.12
CA TRP A 89 -3.29 3.51 8.68
C TRP A 89 -4.06 2.50 9.53
#